data_5f41920256ffbf5670669ae32bdf0c5c
#
_entry.id   5f41920256ffbf5670669ae32bdf0c5c
#
_cell.length_a   1.000
_cell.length_b   1.000
_cell.length_c   1.000
_cell.angle_alpha   90.00
_cell.angle_beta   90.00
_cell.angle_gamma   90.00
#
_symmetry.space_group_name_H-M   'P 1'
#
loop_
_entity.id
_entity.type
_entity.pdbx_description
1 polymer ?
#
loop_
_entity_poly.entity_id
_entity_poly.type
_entity_poly.pdbx_seq_one_letter_code
_entity_poly.pdbx_strand_id
1 'polypeptide(L)'
;MDAADSARLKLAIDAKRRPSEIEIGLPAQSAGSADERSCEGVAKIVSAMVSVYDPMYVSVSPREYFPRQVFDDKPGVGWMLYLPKVLTTQQVPEARELIPVPEAGRKQTGTIIVSVPDAVFSVDNAEHVEVANRIEIRLVDQDLLPAFADL
;
A
#
# COMPACT_ATOMS: atom_id res chain seq x y z
N MET A 1 14.74 -7.68 20.13
CA MET A 1 13.75 -7.92 19.05
C MET A 1 13.12 -6.58 18.69
N ASP A 2 13.59 -6.02 17.60
CA ASP A 2 13.14 -4.68 17.22
C ASP A 2 11.83 -4.73 16.45
N ALA A 3 10.78 -4.21 17.10
CA ALA A 3 9.49 -3.98 16.45
C ALA A 3 9.61 -2.96 15.29
N ALA A 4 10.75 -2.27 15.19
CA ALA A 4 11.00 -1.26 14.16
C ALA A 4 11.16 -1.84 12.75
N ASP A 5 11.52 -3.11 12.65
CA ASP A 5 11.77 -3.75 11.35
C ASP A 5 10.59 -4.54 10.79
N SER A 6 9.41 -4.46 11.41
CA SER A 6 8.24 -5.15 10.91
C SER A 6 7.39 -4.23 10.04
N ALA A 7 7.21 -4.60 8.79
CA ALA A 7 6.21 -3.96 7.94
C ALA A 7 4.83 -4.46 8.38
N ARG A 8 3.88 -3.56 8.47
CA ARG A 8 2.49 -3.91 8.78
C ARG A 8 1.62 -3.73 7.55
N LEU A 9 0.77 -4.71 7.34
CA LEU A 9 -0.22 -4.67 6.29
C LEU A 9 -1.55 -4.33 6.94
N LYS A 10 -2.15 -3.21 6.55
CA LYS A 10 -3.47 -2.82 7.01
C LYS A 10 -4.48 -3.07 5.91
N LEU A 11 -5.53 -3.79 6.25
CA LEU A 11 -6.60 -4.13 5.36
C LEU A 11 -7.91 -3.63 5.96
N ALA A 12 -8.57 -2.69 5.29
CA ALA A 12 -9.92 -2.29 5.66
C ALA A 12 -10.93 -3.04 4.80
N ILE A 13 -11.78 -3.82 5.43
CA ILE A 13 -12.81 -4.61 4.77
C ILE A 13 -14.16 -3.96 5.06
N ASP A 14 -14.93 -3.71 4.01
CA ASP A 14 -16.32 -3.27 4.18
C ASP A 14 -17.19 -4.48 4.57
N ALA A 15 -17.43 -4.63 5.86
CA ALA A 15 -18.43 -5.54 6.38
C ALA A 15 -19.70 -4.75 6.66
N LYS A 16 -20.44 -4.42 5.65
CA LYS A 16 -21.79 -3.81 5.58
C LYS A 16 -22.23 -2.83 6.69
N ARG A 17 -21.48 -2.60 7.75
CA ARG A 17 -21.78 -1.64 8.81
C ARG A 17 -20.55 -1.19 9.63
N ARG A 18 -19.37 -1.80 9.46
CA ARG A 18 -18.15 -1.36 10.14
C ARG A 18 -16.94 -1.76 9.32
N PRO A 19 -16.04 -0.83 9.03
CA PRO A 19 -14.76 -1.20 8.45
C PRO A 19 -14.03 -2.13 9.43
N SER A 20 -13.69 -3.31 8.96
CA SER A 20 -12.85 -4.24 9.71
C SER A 20 -11.42 -4.02 9.27
N GLU A 21 -10.57 -3.66 10.19
CA GLU A 21 -9.15 -3.51 9.94
C GLU A 21 -8.45 -4.81 10.30
N ILE A 22 -7.73 -5.39 9.36
CA ILE A 22 -6.87 -6.55 9.61
C ILE A 22 -5.44 -6.07 9.50
N GLU A 23 -4.68 -6.24 10.57
CA GLU A 23 -3.28 -5.89 10.61
C GLU A 23 -2.45 -7.17 10.59
N ILE A 24 -1.59 -7.31 9.59
CA ILE A 24 -0.68 -8.45 9.48
C ILE A 24 0.75 -7.94 9.58
N GLY A 25 1.47 -8.40 10.58
CA GLY A 25 2.88 -8.12 10.70
C GLY A 25 3.69 -9.03 9.77
N LEU A 26 4.51 -8.43 8.93
CA LEU A 26 5.49 -9.18 8.15
C LEU A 26 6.77 -9.30 9.00
N PRO A 27 7.31 -10.50 9.16
CA PRO A 27 8.52 -10.65 9.97
C PRO A 27 9.70 -9.94 9.33
N ALA A 28 10.49 -9.30 10.20
CA ALA A 28 11.69 -8.59 9.82
C ALA A 28 12.77 -9.52 9.41
N GLN A 29 13.44 -9.83 8.73
CA GLN A 29 14.73 -10.41 8.35
C GLN A 29 14.94 -11.92 8.40
N SER A 30 14.28 -12.71 9.20
CA SER A 30 14.77 -14.08 9.41
C SER A 30 13.88 -15.21 8.92
N ALA A 31 12.66 -14.92 8.54
CA ALA A 31 11.73 -15.93 8.09
C ALA A 31 11.36 -15.68 6.65
N GLY A 32 11.64 -16.61 5.81
CA GLY A 32 11.28 -16.53 4.41
C GLY A 32 12.43 -16.16 3.49
N SER A 33 12.28 -16.48 2.23
CA SER A 33 13.25 -16.15 1.20
C SER A 33 13.28 -14.64 0.94
N ALA A 34 14.39 -14.16 0.38
CA ALA A 34 14.49 -12.77 -0.06
C ALA A 34 13.34 -12.36 -0.98
N ASP A 35 12.74 -13.32 -1.68
CA ASP A 35 11.63 -13.07 -2.59
C ASP A 35 10.34 -12.69 -1.89
N GLU A 36 10.10 -13.18 -0.67
CA GLU A 36 8.88 -12.87 0.08
C GLU A 36 8.87 -11.45 0.62
N ARG A 37 10.04 -10.82 0.73
CA ARG A 37 10.18 -9.44 1.21
C ARG A 37 10.47 -8.47 0.08
N SER A 38 10.58 -8.95 -1.13
CA SER A 38 10.72 -8.07 -2.30
C SER A 38 9.40 -7.35 -2.56
N CYS A 39 9.48 -6.25 -3.28
CA CYS A 39 8.30 -5.52 -3.72
C CYS A 39 7.32 -6.46 -4.44
N GLU A 40 7.83 -7.30 -5.33
CA GLU A 40 7.01 -8.25 -6.08
C GLU A 40 6.34 -9.29 -5.17
N GLY A 41 7.08 -9.85 -4.22
CA GLY A 41 6.55 -10.83 -3.26
C GLY A 41 5.45 -10.24 -2.40
N VAL A 42 5.65 -9.05 -1.87
CA VAL A 42 4.64 -8.36 -1.06
C VAL A 42 3.42 -7.98 -1.90
N ALA A 43 3.63 -7.53 -3.13
CA ALA A 43 2.53 -7.21 -4.03
C ALA A 43 1.66 -8.46 -4.34
N LYS A 44 2.26 -9.64 -4.46
CA LYS A 44 1.51 -10.89 -4.63
C LYS A 44 0.66 -11.21 -3.41
N ILE A 45 1.17 -10.96 -2.21
CA ILE A 45 0.40 -11.12 -0.97
C ILE A 45 -0.80 -10.17 -0.97
N VAL A 46 -0.59 -8.91 -1.32
CA VAL A 46 -1.67 -7.92 -1.40
C VAL A 46 -2.72 -8.36 -2.42
N SER A 47 -2.31 -8.81 -3.61
CA SER A 47 -3.24 -9.29 -4.63
C SER A 47 -4.06 -10.48 -4.15
N ALA A 48 -3.44 -11.43 -3.44
CA ALA A 48 -4.16 -12.57 -2.86
C ALA A 48 -5.19 -12.12 -1.83
N MET A 49 -4.85 -11.17 -0.97
CA MET A 49 -5.76 -10.62 0.01
C MET A 49 -6.95 -9.90 -0.63
N VAL A 50 -6.69 -9.15 -1.69
CA VAL A 50 -7.73 -8.46 -2.46
C VAL A 50 -8.72 -9.47 -3.03
N SER A 51 -8.24 -10.59 -3.58
CA SER A 51 -9.10 -11.60 -4.17
C SER A 51 -9.99 -12.31 -3.15
N VAL A 52 -9.55 -12.40 -1.90
CA VAL A 52 -10.29 -13.08 -0.82
C VAL A 52 -11.27 -12.13 -0.13
N TYR A 53 -10.85 -10.92 0.18
CA TYR A 53 -11.58 -10.00 1.06
C TYR A 53 -12.27 -8.83 0.36
N ASP A 54 -11.91 -8.54 -0.88
CA ASP A 54 -12.42 -7.40 -1.65
C ASP A 54 -12.38 -6.09 -0.84
N PRO A 55 -11.20 -5.67 -0.37
CA PRO A 55 -11.06 -4.53 0.54
C PRO A 55 -11.23 -3.18 -0.16
N MET A 56 -11.57 -2.17 0.62
CA MET A 56 -11.66 -0.78 0.15
C MET A 56 -10.27 -0.18 -0.11
N TYR A 57 -9.27 -0.63 0.60
CA TYR A 57 -7.85 -0.30 0.38
C TYR A 57 -6.98 -1.32 1.10
N VAL A 58 -5.71 -1.41 0.68
CA VAL A 58 -4.67 -2.16 1.40
C VAL A 58 -3.44 -1.28 1.45
N SER A 59 -2.94 -1.03 2.64
CA SER A 59 -1.75 -0.22 2.85
C SER A 59 -0.63 -1.09 3.42
N VAL A 60 0.56 -1.01 2.83
CA VAL A 60 1.76 -1.69 3.33
C VAL A 60 2.78 -0.63 3.69
N SER A 61 3.11 -0.54 4.98
CA SER A 61 4.12 0.42 5.43
C SER A 61 4.65 0.04 6.81
N PRO A 62 5.87 0.46 7.15
CA PRO A 62 6.33 0.32 8.52
C PRO A 62 5.51 1.25 9.42
N ARG A 63 5.41 0.85 10.69
CA ARG A 63 4.64 1.60 11.70
C ARG A 63 5.13 3.04 11.84
N GLU A 64 6.41 3.26 11.69
CA GLU A 64 7.06 4.55 11.81
C GLU A 64 6.68 5.54 10.70
N TYR A 65 6.10 5.03 9.60
CA TYR A 65 5.62 5.89 8.53
C TYR A 65 4.34 6.65 8.91
N PHE A 66 3.52 6.09 9.79
CA PHE A 66 2.22 6.67 10.13
C PHE A 66 2.31 8.16 10.50
N PRO A 67 3.22 8.61 11.40
CA PRO A 67 3.34 10.04 11.69
C PRO A 67 4.00 10.85 10.58
N ARG A 68 4.50 10.20 9.53
CA ARG A 68 5.16 10.85 8.40
C ARG A 68 4.26 11.03 7.18
N GLN A 69 3.07 10.42 7.18
CA GLN A 69 2.14 10.59 6.07
C GLN A 69 1.57 12.01 6.03
N VAL A 70 1.17 12.46 4.84
CA VAL A 70 0.69 13.85 4.65
C VAL A 70 -0.69 14.05 5.27
N PHE A 71 -1.56 13.05 5.14
CA PHE A 71 -2.95 13.15 5.60
C PHE A 71 -3.22 12.11 6.68
N ASP A 72 -3.71 12.54 7.83
CA ASP A 72 -4.01 11.66 8.95
C ASP A 72 -5.41 11.05 8.88
N ASP A 73 -6.27 11.58 8.02
CA ASP A 73 -7.66 11.13 7.83
C ASP A 73 -7.83 10.20 6.62
N LYS A 74 -6.74 9.80 5.98
CA LYS A 74 -6.72 8.98 4.78
C LYS A 74 -5.67 7.88 4.87
N PRO A 75 -5.82 6.78 4.09
CA PRO A 75 -4.77 5.78 4.01
C PRO A 75 -3.46 6.39 3.49
N GLY A 76 -2.36 6.05 4.14
CA GLY A 76 -1.02 6.44 3.67
C GLY A 76 -0.52 5.48 2.61
N VAL A 77 0.31 5.98 1.70
CA VAL A 77 0.92 5.16 0.66
C VAL A 77 2.02 4.26 1.25
N GLY A 78 2.89 4.83 2.08
CA GLY A 78 4.02 4.09 2.61
C GLY A 78 4.80 3.40 1.50
N TRP A 79 5.01 2.08 1.63
CA TRP A 79 5.66 1.29 0.59
C TRP A 79 4.75 1.06 -0.60
N MET A 80 3.52 0.61 -0.35
CA MET A 80 2.54 0.43 -1.42
C MET A 80 1.12 0.58 -0.90
N LEU A 81 0.24 1.01 -1.79
CA LEU A 81 -1.17 1.20 -1.49
C LEU A 81 -2.01 0.59 -2.62
N TYR A 82 -2.89 -0.33 -2.26
CA TYR A 82 -3.91 -0.84 -3.18
C TYR A 82 -5.17 0.01 -3.08
N LEU A 83 -5.71 0.37 -4.24
CA LEU A 83 -7.04 1.00 -4.36
C LEU A 83 -7.86 0.23 -5.40
N PRO A 84 -9.19 0.07 -5.18
CA PRO A 84 -10.07 -0.62 -6.13
C PRO A 84 -10.43 0.28 -7.31
N LYS A 85 -9.41 0.83 -7.97
CA LYS A 85 -9.54 1.74 -9.11
C LYS A 85 -8.46 1.42 -10.13
N VAL A 86 -8.80 1.53 -11.41
CA VAL A 86 -7.80 1.40 -12.47
C VAL A 86 -7.07 2.73 -12.62
N LEU A 87 -5.81 2.76 -12.21
CA LEU A 87 -5.00 3.97 -12.23
C LEU A 87 -3.93 3.88 -13.32
N THR A 88 -3.60 5.02 -13.91
CA THR A 88 -2.60 5.13 -14.96
C THR A 88 -1.42 5.99 -14.51
N THR A 89 -0.29 5.85 -15.21
CA THR A 89 0.89 6.67 -14.96
C THR A 89 0.65 8.15 -15.21
N GLN A 90 -0.34 8.49 -16.04
CA GLN A 90 -0.74 9.88 -16.27
C GLN A 90 -1.44 10.49 -15.07
N GLN A 91 -2.23 9.67 -14.36
CA GLN A 91 -2.93 10.10 -13.15
C GLN A 91 -2.00 10.20 -11.94
N VAL A 92 -1.03 9.28 -11.83
CA VAL A 92 -0.11 9.22 -10.69
C VAL A 92 1.33 9.11 -11.22
N PRO A 93 1.86 10.17 -11.82
CA PRO A 93 3.22 10.12 -12.39
C PRO A 93 4.33 9.97 -11.33
N GLU A 94 4.04 10.29 -10.07
CA GLU A 94 4.99 10.14 -8.97
C GLU A 94 5.18 8.69 -8.55
N ALA A 95 4.23 7.81 -8.87
CA ALA A 95 4.35 6.39 -8.55
C ALA A 95 5.52 5.78 -9.29
N ARG A 96 6.34 5.00 -8.60
CA ARG A 96 7.48 4.34 -9.20
C ARG A 96 7.08 3.10 -9.97
N GLU A 97 5.97 2.48 -9.58
CA GLU A 97 5.39 1.35 -10.27
C GLU A 97 3.89 1.29 -10.00
N LEU A 98 3.10 0.86 -10.97
CA LEU A 98 1.69 0.59 -10.82
C LEU A 98 1.45 -0.87 -11.23
N ILE A 99 0.97 -1.67 -10.29
CA ILE A 99 0.74 -3.10 -10.51
C ILE A 99 -0.76 -3.33 -10.65
N PRO A 100 -1.21 -3.87 -11.81
CA PRO A 100 -2.64 -4.13 -11.99
C PRO A 100 -3.13 -5.30 -11.14
N VAL A 101 -4.35 -5.20 -10.63
CA VAL A 101 -5.00 -6.25 -9.85
C VAL A 101 -6.37 -6.54 -10.48
N PRO A 102 -6.68 -7.78 -10.85
CA PRO A 102 -5.78 -8.92 -10.92
C PRO A 102 -4.70 -8.75 -12.00
N GLU A 103 -3.77 -9.68 -12.03
CA GLU A 103 -2.65 -9.66 -12.98
C GLU A 103 -3.14 -9.65 -14.44
N ALA A 104 -2.25 -9.24 -15.34
CA ALA A 104 -2.51 -9.16 -16.77
C ALA A 104 -3.17 -10.43 -17.32
N GLY A 105 -4.16 -10.28 -18.19
CA GLY A 105 -4.95 -11.36 -18.76
C GLY A 105 -6.37 -11.45 -18.23
N ARG A 106 -6.67 -10.72 -17.15
CA ARG A 106 -8.02 -10.58 -16.60
C ARG A 106 -8.40 -9.11 -16.55
N LYS A 107 -9.70 -8.83 -16.47
CA LYS A 107 -10.17 -7.46 -16.36
C LYS A 107 -9.64 -6.84 -15.07
N GLN A 108 -8.87 -5.77 -15.19
CA GLN A 108 -8.31 -5.04 -14.06
C GLN A 108 -9.44 -4.36 -13.26
N THR A 109 -9.42 -4.53 -11.95
CA THR A 109 -10.39 -3.92 -11.03
C THR A 109 -9.74 -3.00 -10.04
N GLY A 110 -8.43 -3.06 -9.88
CA GLY A 110 -7.70 -2.22 -8.94
C GLY A 110 -6.25 -2.05 -9.33
N THR A 111 -5.52 -1.29 -8.52
CA THR A 111 -4.10 -0.99 -8.77
C THR A 111 -3.36 -0.95 -7.44
N ILE A 112 -2.17 -1.55 -7.41
CA ILE A 112 -1.21 -1.37 -6.32
C ILE A 112 -0.24 -0.27 -6.74
N ILE A 113 -0.21 0.80 -5.95
CA ILE A 113 0.67 1.94 -6.18
C ILE A 113 1.94 1.70 -5.36
N VAL A 114 3.09 1.66 -6.02
CA VAL A 114 4.38 1.36 -5.37
C VAL A 114 5.25 2.61 -5.31
N SER A 115 5.77 2.91 -4.14
CA SER A 115 6.69 4.04 -3.94
C SER A 115 8.15 3.63 -4.14
N VAL A 116 8.53 2.43 -3.72
CA VAL A 116 9.91 1.94 -3.77
C VAL A 116 9.91 0.51 -4.32
N PRO A 117 10.19 0.32 -5.62
CA PRO A 117 10.14 -1.02 -6.23
C PRO A 117 11.42 -1.84 -6.06
N ASP A 118 12.54 -1.21 -5.77
CA ASP A 118 13.88 -1.82 -5.79
C ASP A 118 14.48 -2.04 -4.40
N ALA A 119 13.76 -1.73 -3.34
CA ALA A 119 14.23 -1.89 -1.97
C ALA A 119 13.04 -2.02 -1.03
N VAL A 120 13.31 -2.40 0.22
CA VAL A 120 12.31 -2.36 1.29
C VAL A 120 12.16 -0.91 1.74
N PHE A 121 10.94 -0.43 1.84
CA PHE A 121 10.65 0.93 2.25
C PHE A 121 11.21 1.21 3.66
N SER A 122 11.92 2.32 3.81
CA SER A 122 12.48 2.74 5.09
C SER A 122 12.19 4.19 5.38
N VAL A 123 11.70 4.49 6.59
CA VAL A 123 11.49 5.87 7.04
C VAL A 123 12.80 6.60 7.30
N ASP A 124 13.90 5.86 7.44
CA ASP A 124 15.23 6.45 7.60
C ASP A 124 15.78 6.96 6.28
N ASN A 125 15.20 6.55 5.17
CA ASN A 125 15.52 7.07 3.85
C ASN A 125 14.55 8.19 3.48
N ALA A 126 15.04 9.42 3.51
CA ALA A 126 14.22 10.62 3.24
C ALA A 126 13.57 10.58 1.85
N GLU A 127 14.25 10.00 0.87
CA GLU A 127 13.70 9.87 -0.49
C GLU A 127 12.50 8.95 -0.53
N HIS A 128 12.53 7.83 0.21
CA HIS A 128 11.40 6.91 0.31
C HIS A 128 10.16 7.62 0.85
N VAL A 129 10.31 8.35 1.95
CA VAL A 129 9.23 9.11 2.57
C VAL A 129 8.71 10.19 1.62
N GLU A 130 9.61 10.90 0.95
CA GLU A 130 9.25 11.96 0.01
C GLU A 130 8.42 11.44 -1.15
N VAL A 131 8.83 10.32 -1.76
CA VAL A 131 8.08 9.72 -2.87
C VAL A 131 6.68 9.31 -2.41
N ALA A 132 6.57 8.63 -1.27
CA ALA A 132 5.28 8.24 -0.72
C ALA A 132 4.39 9.46 -0.46
N ASN A 133 4.94 10.52 0.12
CA ASN A 133 4.21 11.77 0.37
C ASN A 133 3.73 12.43 -0.93
N ARG A 134 4.56 12.45 -1.94
CA ARG A 134 4.19 13.03 -3.25
C ARG A 134 3.05 12.25 -3.90
N ILE A 135 3.06 10.92 -3.78
CA ILE A 135 1.98 10.09 -4.28
C ILE A 135 0.68 10.41 -3.54
N GLU A 136 0.74 10.52 -2.21
CA GLU A 136 -0.45 10.88 -1.41
C GLU A 136 -1.05 12.20 -1.85
N ILE A 137 -0.21 13.22 -2.03
CA ILE A 137 -0.64 14.55 -2.49
C ILE A 137 -1.28 14.45 -3.88
N ARG A 138 -0.67 13.69 -4.78
CA ARG A 138 -1.20 13.51 -6.13
C ARG A 138 -2.57 12.84 -6.13
N LEU A 139 -2.71 11.79 -5.31
CA LEU A 139 -3.98 11.08 -5.21
C LEU A 139 -5.10 11.96 -4.68
N VAL A 140 -4.80 12.80 -3.68
CA VAL A 140 -5.79 13.77 -3.16
C VAL A 140 -6.12 14.84 -4.21
N ASP A 141 -5.12 15.33 -4.92
CA ASP A 141 -5.30 16.32 -5.98
C ASP A 141 -6.21 15.81 -7.11
N GLN A 142 -6.16 14.51 -7.38
CA GLN A 142 -7.00 13.85 -8.38
C GLN A 142 -8.31 13.31 -7.80
N ASP A 143 -8.60 13.55 -6.53
CA ASP A 143 -9.76 13.03 -5.81
C ASP A 143 -9.84 11.48 -5.86
N LEU A 144 -8.69 10.83 -5.71
CA LEU A 144 -8.58 9.37 -5.80
C LEU A 144 -8.35 8.70 -4.45
N LEU A 145 -7.94 9.45 -3.43
CA LEU A 145 -7.64 8.90 -2.11
C LEU A 145 -8.84 9.11 -1.17
N PRO A 146 -9.54 8.04 -0.78
CA PRO A 146 -10.71 8.19 0.09
C PRO A 146 -10.31 8.57 1.51
N ALA A 147 -11.15 9.32 2.19
CA ALA A 147 -11.03 9.54 3.63
C ALA A 147 -11.59 8.32 4.38
N PHE A 148 -11.06 8.02 5.56
CA PHE A 148 -11.56 6.93 6.40
C PHE A 148 -13.06 7.08 6.71
N ALA A 149 -13.54 8.32 6.83
CA ALA A 149 -14.94 8.59 7.09
C ALA A 149 -15.86 8.20 5.91
N ASP A 150 -15.32 8.07 4.71
CA ASP A 150 -16.07 7.75 3.50
C ASP A 150 -16.05 6.24 3.15
N LEU A 151 -15.36 5.44 3.95
CA LEU A 151 -15.24 3.99 3.72
C LEU A 151 -16.34 3.18 4.41
#